data_23207ff6cda0353e991784d1e4053969
#
_entry.id   23207ff6cda0353e991784d1e4053969
#
_cell.length_a   1.000
_cell.length_b   1.000
_cell.length_c   1.000
_cell.angle_alpha   90.00
_cell.angle_beta   90.00
_cell.angle_gamma   90.00
#
_symmetry.space_group_name_H-M   'P 1'
#
loop_
_entity.id
_entity.type
_entity.pdbx_description
1 polymer ?
#
loop_
_entity_poly.entity_id
_entity_poly.type
_entity_poly.pdbx_seq_one_letter_code
_entity_poly.pdbx_strand_id
1 'polypeptide(L)'
;MAVVKKDNENAVEALRFPFVEGSILIAVDTLIYVETDRHRNLFHTADRTYSIYRKLDEIERQLDGLGFVRIHRSFLVNMRYIRRISSYICYLNTGEQISVPKPRYPYVKKQFELFLSNAGEAEDVKEMEA
;
A
#
# COMPACT_ATOMS: atom_id res chain seq x y z
N MET A 1 -6.34 8.99 15.08
CA MET A 1 -5.50 9.57 14.02
C MET A 1 -6.38 10.34 13.04
N ALA A 2 -5.97 11.51 12.66
CA ALA A 2 -6.76 12.34 11.77
C ALA A 2 -6.38 12.13 10.31
N VAL A 3 -7.38 12.08 9.44
CA VAL A 3 -7.17 12.09 8.00
C VAL A 3 -7.35 13.53 7.54
N VAL A 4 -6.35 14.04 6.81
CA VAL A 4 -6.38 15.40 6.31
C VAL A 4 -6.64 15.37 4.81
N LYS A 5 -7.60 16.15 4.35
CA LYS A 5 -7.96 16.26 2.94
C LYS A 5 -7.80 17.69 2.46
N LYS A 6 -7.41 17.84 1.22
CA LYS A 6 -7.38 19.15 0.58
C LYS A 6 -8.78 19.54 0.13
N ASP A 7 -9.04 20.83 0.08
CA ASP A 7 -10.37 21.37 -0.27
C ASP A 7 -10.52 21.56 -1.76
N ASN A 8 -10.34 20.50 -2.54
CA ASN A 8 -10.57 20.58 -3.98
C ASN A 8 -10.90 19.20 -4.53
N GLU A 9 -11.29 19.12 -5.78
CA GLU A 9 -11.66 17.86 -6.41
C GLU A 9 -10.50 16.90 -6.57
N ASN A 10 -9.26 17.37 -6.45
CA ASN A 10 -8.05 16.56 -6.49
C ASN A 10 -7.50 16.33 -5.09
N ALA A 11 -8.39 16.22 -4.12
CA ALA A 11 -8.00 16.04 -2.73
C ALA A 11 -7.11 14.82 -2.53
N VAL A 12 -6.04 14.99 -1.76
CA VAL A 12 -5.11 13.94 -1.39
C VAL A 12 -5.31 13.64 0.07
N GLU A 13 -5.52 12.36 0.40
CA GLU A 13 -5.62 11.94 1.79
C GLU A 13 -4.22 11.86 2.39
N ALA A 14 -4.11 12.26 3.63
CA ALA A 14 -2.86 12.22 4.35
C ALA A 14 -3.09 11.87 5.81
N LEU A 15 -2.14 11.18 6.40
CA LEU A 15 -2.20 10.77 7.80
C LEU A 15 -0.89 11.12 8.49
N ARG A 16 -1.02 11.50 9.75
CA ARG A 16 0.14 11.83 10.55
C ARG A 16 0.52 10.62 11.40
N PHE A 17 1.82 10.30 11.40
CA PHE A 17 2.36 9.19 12.19
C PHE A 17 3.51 9.66 13.08
N PRO A 18 3.63 9.08 14.27
CA PRO A 18 4.74 9.41 15.18
C PRO A 18 5.97 8.57 14.86
N PHE A 19 6.69 8.96 13.80
CA PHE A 19 7.90 8.26 13.41
C PHE A 19 9.06 8.56 14.35
N VAL A 20 10.11 7.75 14.27
CA VAL A 20 11.36 8.02 14.98
C VAL A 20 11.91 9.37 14.54
N GLU A 21 11.76 9.70 13.26
CA GLU A 21 12.21 10.95 12.68
C GLU A 21 11.37 12.16 13.09
N GLY A 22 10.21 11.94 13.69
CA GLY A 22 9.30 12.99 14.12
C GLY A 22 7.86 12.71 13.74
N SER A 23 6.97 13.60 14.17
CA SER A 23 5.56 13.52 13.80
C SER A 23 5.40 14.08 12.39
N ILE A 24 5.17 13.20 11.41
CA ILE A 24 5.23 13.57 10.00
C ILE A 24 3.92 13.21 9.31
N LEU A 25 3.42 14.13 8.51
CA LEU A 25 2.23 13.93 7.70
C LEU A 25 2.63 13.23 6.41
N ILE A 26 2.05 12.07 6.16
CA ILE A 26 2.33 11.26 4.98
C ILE A 26 1.13 11.31 4.04
N ALA A 27 1.33 11.82 2.83
CA ALA A 27 0.31 11.74 1.79
C ALA A 27 0.19 10.28 1.35
N VAL A 28 -1.04 9.76 1.34
CA VAL A 28 -1.29 8.34 1.07
C VAL A 28 -0.74 7.91 -0.28
N ASP A 29 -0.87 8.76 -1.30
CA ASP A 29 -0.40 8.43 -2.64
C ASP A 29 1.12 8.40 -2.79
N THR A 30 1.86 8.88 -1.79
CA THR A 30 3.33 8.82 -1.80
C THR A 30 3.89 7.65 -1.01
N LEU A 31 3.06 6.95 -0.23
CA LEU A 31 3.48 5.80 0.56
C LEU A 31 3.42 4.55 -0.30
N ILE A 32 4.58 4.01 -0.65
CA ILE A 32 4.68 2.90 -1.59
C ILE A 32 4.36 1.58 -0.89
N TYR A 33 5.06 1.30 0.20
CA TYR A 33 4.78 0.11 1.01
C TYR A 33 5.38 0.27 2.40
N VAL A 34 4.89 -0.57 3.31
CA VAL A 34 5.40 -0.65 4.68
C VAL A 34 5.93 -2.06 4.88
N GLU A 35 7.13 -2.19 5.42
CA GLU A 35 7.69 -3.49 5.71
C GLU A 35 8.17 -3.58 7.15
N THR A 36 8.02 -4.77 7.73
CA THR A 36 8.55 -5.06 9.05
C THR A 36 10.06 -5.34 8.94
N ASP A 37 10.84 -4.61 9.72
CA ASP A 37 12.28 -4.82 9.86
C ASP A 37 12.58 -4.98 11.34
N ARG A 38 12.67 -6.24 11.78
CA ARG A 38 12.91 -6.59 13.19
C ARG A 38 11.79 -6.08 14.10
N HIS A 39 12.07 -5.07 14.92
CA HIS A 39 11.12 -4.56 15.93
C HIS A 39 10.37 -3.33 15.49
N ARG A 40 10.57 -2.88 14.26
CA ARG A 40 9.98 -1.66 13.75
C ARG A 40 9.40 -1.89 12.38
N ASN A 41 8.63 -0.92 11.90
CA ASN A 41 8.12 -0.92 10.54
C ASN A 41 8.68 0.27 9.79
N LEU A 42 9.04 0.04 8.53
CA LEU A 42 9.60 1.04 7.65
C LEU A 42 8.55 1.49 6.64
N PHE A 43 8.30 2.79 6.60
CA PHE A 43 7.43 3.40 5.60
C PHE A 43 8.30 3.85 4.44
N HIS A 44 8.20 3.15 3.31
CA HIS A 44 8.93 3.52 2.10
C HIS A 44 8.06 4.46 1.28
N THR A 45 8.44 5.73 1.27
CA THR A 45 7.73 6.75 0.50
C THR A 45 8.51 7.09 -0.77
N ALA A 46 7.92 7.89 -1.63
CA ALA A 46 8.57 8.33 -2.86
C ALA A 46 9.86 9.11 -2.59
N ASP A 47 9.95 9.78 -1.44
CA ASP A 47 11.09 10.62 -1.09
C ASP A 47 12.12 9.91 -0.24
N ARG A 48 11.67 9.21 0.82
CA ARG A 48 12.56 8.65 1.81
C ARG A 48 11.85 7.58 2.63
N THR A 49 12.60 6.94 3.52
CA THR A 49 12.08 5.92 4.42
C THR A 49 11.98 6.48 5.84
N TYR A 50 10.85 6.21 6.50
CA TYR A 50 10.61 6.57 7.90
C TYR A 50 10.44 5.32 8.72
N SER A 51 10.81 5.36 10.00
CA SER A 51 10.71 4.23 10.91
C SER A 51 9.70 4.51 12.01
N ILE A 52 8.92 3.47 12.37
CA ILE A 52 7.95 3.59 13.45
C ILE A 52 7.95 2.33 14.29
N TYR A 53 7.82 2.49 15.62
CA TYR A 53 7.68 1.39 16.56
C TYR A 53 6.20 1.12 16.81
N ARG A 54 5.54 0.58 15.81
CA ARG A 54 4.12 0.25 15.84
C ARG A 54 3.93 -1.03 15.04
N LYS A 55 3.04 -1.91 15.51
CA LYS A 55 2.80 -3.19 14.84
C LYS A 55 2.17 -2.98 13.48
N LEU A 56 2.53 -3.83 12.52
CA LEU A 56 1.99 -3.73 11.17
C LEU A 56 0.48 -3.91 11.14
N ASP A 57 -0.07 -4.74 12.03
CA ASP A 57 -1.53 -4.91 12.14
C ASP A 57 -2.23 -3.59 12.48
N GLU A 58 -1.62 -2.79 13.36
CA GLU A 58 -2.19 -1.49 13.72
C GLU A 58 -2.09 -0.51 12.55
N ILE A 59 -0.97 -0.52 11.85
CA ILE A 59 -0.77 0.33 10.68
C ILE A 59 -1.78 -0.04 9.60
N GLU A 60 -2.00 -1.34 9.39
CA GLU A 60 -2.98 -1.82 8.43
C GLU A 60 -4.38 -1.29 8.75
N ARG A 61 -4.77 -1.33 10.02
CA ARG A 61 -6.08 -0.79 10.43
C ARG A 61 -6.20 0.70 10.17
N GLN A 62 -5.12 1.45 10.41
CA GLN A 62 -5.12 2.88 10.18
C GLN A 62 -5.19 3.25 8.70
N LEU A 63 -4.72 2.36 7.83
CA LEU A 63 -4.74 2.55 6.37
C LEU A 63 -5.92 1.82 5.72
N ASP A 64 -6.85 1.29 6.52
CA ASP A 64 -8.01 0.57 6.00
C ASP A 64 -8.85 1.48 5.11
N GLY A 65 -9.29 0.95 3.98
CA GLY A 65 -10.10 1.69 3.03
C GLY A 65 -9.31 2.67 2.16
N LEU A 66 -8.00 2.75 2.32
CA LEU A 66 -7.17 3.72 1.59
C LEU A 66 -6.37 3.09 0.45
N GLY A 67 -6.69 1.87 0.06
CA GLY A 67 -6.07 1.25 -1.11
C GLY A 67 -4.81 0.44 -0.81
N PHE A 68 -4.65 -0.05 0.41
CA PHE A 68 -3.52 -0.88 0.79
C PHE A 68 -3.95 -2.34 0.92
N VAL A 69 -3.04 -3.26 0.63
CA VAL A 69 -3.29 -4.70 0.78
C VAL A 69 -2.12 -5.34 1.53
N ARG A 70 -2.47 -6.21 2.49
CA ARG A 70 -1.47 -6.99 3.23
C ARG A 70 -1.05 -8.17 2.37
N ILE A 71 0.21 -8.12 1.88
CA ILE A 71 0.75 -9.19 1.02
C ILE A 71 1.11 -10.40 1.86
N HIS A 72 1.79 -10.20 2.97
CA HIS A 72 2.02 -11.21 3.99
C HIS A 72 2.36 -10.53 5.32
N ARG A 73 2.77 -11.31 6.32
CA ARG A 73 2.93 -10.77 7.67
C ARG A 73 3.90 -9.58 7.78
N SER A 74 4.80 -9.43 6.82
CA SER A 74 5.82 -8.37 6.89
C SER A 74 5.65 -7.26 5.85
N PHE A 75 4.64 -7.34 4.98
CA PHE A 75 4.49 -6.36 3.91
C PHE A 75 3.05 -5.89 3.75
N LEU A 76 2.87 -4.57 3.75
CA LEU A 76 1.62 -3.90 3.45
C LEU A 76 1.88 -2.96 2.29
N VAL A 77 1.19 -3.13 1.17
CA VAL A 77 1.52 -2.47 -0.09
C VAL A 77 0.39 -1.57 -0.56
N ASN A 78 0.76 -0.37 -1.02
CA ASN A 78 -0.16 0.54 -1.67
C ASN A 78 -0.46 0.02 -3.08
N MET A 79 -1.72 -0.33 -3.34
CA MET A 79 -2.10 -0.95 -4.61
C MET A 79 -1.92 -0.02 -5.81
N ARG A 80 -1.81 1.29 -5.56
CA ARG A 80 -1.52 2.26 -6.64
C ARG A 80 -0.17 1.99 -7.31
N TYR A 81 0.75 1.36 -6.58
CA TYR A 81 2.10 1.07 -7.07
C TYR A 81 2.25 -0.34 -7.61
N ILE A 82 1.21 -1.15 -7.58
CA ILE A 82 1.28 -2.51 -8.12
C ILE A 82 1.14 -2.44 -9.63
N ARG A 83 2.17 -2.90 -10.33
CA ARG A 83 2.16 -2.99 -11.78
C ARG A 83 1.43 -4.26 -12.25
N ARG A 84 1.70 -5.37 -11.57
CA ARG A 84 1.03 -6.64 -11.85
C ARG A 84 1.25 -7.63 -10.72
N ILE A 85 0.39 -8.64 -10.67
CA ILE A 85 0.53 -9.76 -9.75
C ILE A 85 0.44 -11.02 -10.60
N SER A 86 1.51 -11.82 -10.59
CA SER A 86 1.53 -13.07 -11.36
C SER A 86 2.56 -14.01 -10.77
N SER A 87 2.29 -15.32 -10.89
CA SER A 87 3.22 -16.36 -10.45
C SER A 87 3.68 -16.17 -8.99
N TYR A 88 2.73 -15.81 -8.13
CA TYR A 88 2.96 -15.62 -6.69
C TYR A 88 3.95 -14.49 -6.37
N ILE A 89 4.05 -13.51 -7.27
CA ILE A 89 4.88 -12.34 -7.04
C ILE A 89 4.07 -11.08 -7.31
N CYS A 90 4.22 -10.10 -6.42
CA CYS A 90 3.65 -8.77 -6.57
C CYS A 90 4.76 -7.87 -7.10
N TYR A 91 4.58 -7.36 -8.32
CA TYR A 91 5.57 -6.48 -8.98
C TYR A 91 5.14 -5.04 -8.81
N LEU A 92 6.00 -4.24 -8.18
CA LEU A 92 5.73 -2.81 -8.02
C LEU A 92 6.34 -2.04 -9.20
N ASN A 93 5.73 -0.93 -9.56
CA ASN A 93 6.25 -0.10 -10.66
C ASN A 93 7.57 0.60 -10.30
N THR A 94 7.94 0.59 -9.03
CA THR A 94 9.23 1.10 -8.56
C THR A 94 10.35 0.06 -8.63
N GLY A 95 10.02 -1.18 -9.01
CA GLY A 95 11.02 -2.23 -9.24
C GLY A 95 11.03 -3.34 -8.21
N GLU A 96 10.45 -3.15 -7.04
CA GLU A 96 10.42 -4.20 -6.02
C GLU A 96 9.55 -5.38 -6.46
N GLN A 97 9.95 -6.57 -6.04
CA GLN A 97 9.22 -7.80 -6.26
C GLN A 97 8.99 -8.44 -4.89
N ILE A 98 7.73 -8.58 -4.52
CA ILE A 98 7.37 -9.10 -3.20
C ILE A 98 6.66 -10.43 -3.37
N SER A 99 7.21 -11.49 -2.75
CA SER A 99 6.61 -12.82 -2.81
C SER A 99 5.26 -12.83 -2.11
N VAL A 100 4.29 -13.48 -2.73
CA VAL A 100 2.96 -13.64 -2.15
C VAL A 100 2.81 -15.10 -1.75
N PRO A 101 2.60 -15.40 -0.46
CA PRO A 101 2.39 -16.80 -0.03
C PRO A 101 1.21 -17.41 -0.75
N LYS A 102 1.33 -18.68 -1.13
CA LYS A 102 0.26 -19.36 -1.87
C LYS A 102 -1.12 -19.24 -1.23
N PRO A 103 -1.26 -19.46 0.09
CA PRO A 103 -2.59 -19.32 0.71
C PRO A 103 -3.15 -17.92 0.65
N ARG A 104 -2.30 -16.92 0.54
CA ARG A 104 -2.69 -15.51 0.51
C ARG A 104 -2.97 -15.01 -0.91
N TYR A 105 -2.47 -15.71 -1.90
CA TYR A 105 -2.46 -15.26 -3.29
C TYR A 105 -3.87 -14.94 -3.84
N PRO A 106 -4.88 -15.82 -3.67
CA PRO A 106 -6.22 -15.50 -4.18
C PRO A 106 -6.81 -14.23 -3.56
N TYR A 107 -6.58 -14.02 -2.27
CA TYR A 107 -7.05 -12.83 -1.58
C TYR A 107 -6.38 -11.58 -2.14
N VAL A 108 -5.06 -11.60 -2.29
CA VAL A 108 -4.30 -10.44 -2.78
C VAL A 108 -4.74 -10.07 -4.20
N LYS A 109 -4.88 -11.07 -5.08
CA LYS A 109 -5.35 -10.85 -6.44
C LYS A 109 -6.75 -10.23 -6.44
N LYS A 110 -7.64 -10.76 -5.60
CA LYS A 110 -9.02 -10.26 -5.52
C LYS A 110 -9.05 -8.81 -5.07
N GLN A 111 -8.27 -8.47 -4.05
CA GLN A 111 -8.22 -7.09 -3.56
C GLN A 111 -7.71 -6.14 -4.63
N PHE A 112 -6.70 -6.56 -5.37
CA PHE A 112 -6.16 -5.73 -6.44
C PHE A 112 -7.18 -5.52 -7.56
N GLU A 113 -7.91 -6.58 -7.95
CA GLU A 113 -8.97 -6.49 -8.95
C GLU A 113 -10.06 -5.50 -8.52
N LEU A 114 -10.46 -5.59 -7.25
CA LEU A 114 -11.46 -4.67 -6.70
C LEU A 114 -10.95 -3.23 -6.70
N PHE A 115 -9.69 -3.05 -6.35
CA PHE A 115 -9.08 -1.73 -6.37
C PHE A 115 -9.09 -1.13 -7.77
N LEU A 116 -8.72 -1.91 -8.77
CA LEU A 116 -8.73 -1.45 -10.17
C LEU A 116 -10.14 -1.12 -10.64
N SER A 117 -11.14 -1.93 -10.26
CA SER A 117 -12.53 -1.64 -10.59
C SER A 117 -12.97 -0.31 -10.01
N ASN A 118 -12.67 -0.07 -8.75
CA ASN A 118 -13.05 1.17 -8.08
C ASN A 118 -12.31 2.38 -8.64
N ALA A 119 -11.13 2.17 -9.21
CA ALA A 119 -10.36 3.22 -9.85
C ALA A 119 -10.76 3.45 -11.31
N GLY A 120 -11.70 2.67 -11.83
CA GLY A 120 -12.12 2.79 -13.22
C GLY A 120 -11.19 2.16 -14.23
N GLU A 121 -10.29 1.26 -13.80
CA GLU A 121 -9.28 0.64 -14.66
C GLU A 121 -9.60 -0.79 -15.06
N ALA A 122 -10.75 -1.32 -14.61
CA ALA A 122 -11.09 -2.73 -14.80
C ALA A 122 -11.21 -3.11 -16.29
N GLU A 123 -11.74 -2.23 -17.12
CA GLU A 123 -11.90 -2.52 -18.53
C GLU A 123 -10.56 -2.67 -19.25
N ASP A 124 -9.62 -1.77 -18.94
CA ASP A 124 -8.28 -1.84 -19.51
C ASP A 124 -7.58 -3.13 -19.11
N VAL A 125 -7.73 -3.51 -17.86
CA VAL A 125 -7.14 -4.76 -17.35
C VAL A 125 -7.75 -5.97 -18.05
N LYS A 126 -9.06 -5.98 -18.26
CA LYS A 126 -9.74 -7.09 -18.95
C LYS A 126 -9.28 -7.23 -20.40
N GLU A 127 -9.09 -6.12 -21.09
CA GLU A 127 -8.59 -6.15 -22.46
C GLU A 127 -7.18 -6.71 -22.53
N MET A 128 -6.35 -6.39 -21.56
CA MET A 128 -4.99 -6.89 -21.52
C MET A 128 -4.93 -8.38 -21.21
N GLU A 129 -5.89 -8.88 -20.47
CA GLU A 129 -5.94 -10.30 -20.10
C GLU A 129 -6.60 -11.18 -21.18
N ALA A 130 -7.37 -10.57 -22.03
CA ALA A 130 -8.02 -11.29 -23.11
C ALA A 130 -7.02 -11.67 -24.20
#